data_df149840a11559e05692747a95a0a9cc
#
_entry.id   df149840a11559e05692747a95a0a9cc
#
_cell.length_a   1.000
_cell.length_b   1.000
_cell.length_c   1.000
_cell.angle_alpha   90.00
_cell.angle_beta   90.00
_cell.angle_gamma   90.00
#
_symmetry.space_group_name_H-M   'P 1'
#
loop_
_entity.id
_entity.type
_entity.pdbx_description
1 polymer ?
#
loop_
_entity_poly.entity_id
_entity_poly.type
_entity_poly.pdbx_seq_one_letter_code
_entity_poly.pdbx_strand_id
1 'polypeptide(L)'
;MCGIVGVMSTDGFGPVGAYLIDSLEALQHRGKDSVGVAVYNAGYVERDAIKLHVLTKDVVGALSKVSTAIASVHGDIRNITMGLYLKEGYSYDSIEIVYKGSIKHLYDAVESTGVAKVVSIGRRALIYKYTTTVREFNGIFNISGFQGSHGIGHVRFSTESGVDIFHAHPFQDLENPDITVVHNGQITNYWKLRSLLEMKGVEFLTDNDSELIVHYVAYKMSKGLSLEAALKDAINVLEGPFAFIIATPDEIGVACDRLGLRPLVIGISDTIHVAASEERALQVLESKYNAKFRKKQLNSGEVVVWRLKR
;
A
#
# COMPACT_ATOMS: atom_id res chain seq x y z
N MET A 1 2.47 -12.11 14.15
CA MET A 1 2.93 -10.69 13.99
C MET A 1 3.22 -10.45 12.52
N CYS A 2 2.73 -9.34 11.96
CA CYS A 2 2.94 -9.00 10.56
C CYS A 2 4.40 -8.69 10.21
N GLY A 3 4.77 -8.83 8.93
CA GLY A 3 6.03 -8.35 8.38
C GLY A 3 5.80 -7.18 7.45
N ILE A 4 6.50 -6.07 7.64
CA ILE A 4 6.45 -4.90 6.78
C ILE A 4 7.82 -4.59 6.20
N VAL A 5 7.84 -4.06 4.99
CA VAL A 5 9.04 -3.62 4.29
C VAL A 5 8.75 -2.37 3.46
N GLY A 6 9.73 -1.48 3.39
CA GLY A 6 9.76 -0.35 2.46
C GLY A 6 11.13 -0.27 1.81
N VAL A 7 11.17 -0.05 0.51
CA VAL A 7 12.41 0.08 -0.26
C VAL A 7 12.35 1.30 -1.17
N MET A 8 13.47 2.02 -1.27
CA MET A 8 13.63 3.16 -2.17
C MET A 8 14.96 3.05 -2.93
N SER A 9 14.90 3.12 -4.26
CA SER A 9 16.09 3.25 -5.10
C SER A 9 16.65 4.68 -5.01
N THR A 10 17.93 4.82 -4.71
CA THR A 10 18.58 6.14 -4.60
C THR A 10 18.71 6.85 -5.95
N ASP A 11 18.75 6.08 -7.05
CA ASP A 11 18.80 6.59 -8.42
C ASP A 11 17.41 6.97 -8.97
N GLY A 12 16.37 6.87 -8.14
CA GLY A 12 14.99 7.19 -8.52
C GLY A 12 14.31 6.15 -9.41
N PHE A 13 15.01 5.07 -9.80
CA PHE A 13 14.46 3.96 -10.57
C PHE A 13 15.28 2.69 -10.37
N GLY A 14 14.60 1.54 -10.24
CA GLY A 14 15.26 0.25 -10.02
C GLY A 14 14.28 -0.92 -9.92
N PRO A 15 14.75 -2.16 -9.70
CA PRO A 15 13.91 -3.36 -9.63
C PRO A 15 13.19 -3.46 -8.26
N VAL A 16 12.38 -2.46 -7.93
CA VAL A 16 11.71 -2.32 -6.65
C VAL A 16 10.80 -3.52 -6.35
N GLY A 17 10.11 -4.05 -7.37
CA GLY A 17 9.28 -5.24 -7.21
C GLY A 17 10.08 -6.46 -6.76
N ALA A 18 11.28 -6.68 -7.34
CA ALA A 18 12.15 -7.78 -6.93
C ALA A 18 12.67 -7.57 -5.48
N TYR A 19 13.06 -6.36 -5.12
CA TYR A 19 13.48 -6.04 -3.75
C TYR A 19 12.37 -6.32 -2.74
N LEU A 20 11.13 -5.92 -3.05
CA LEU A 20 9.97 -6.17 -2.20
C LEU A 20 9.69 -7.67 -2.03
N ILE A 21 9.63 -8.43 -3.13
CA ILE A 21 9.33 -9.86 -3.09
C ILE A 21 10.39 -10.61 -2.29
N ASP A 22 11.68 -10.38 -2.53
CA ASP A 22 12.76 -11.06 -1.81
C ASP A 22 12.74 -10.73 -0.31
N SER A 23 12.48 -9.48 0.04
CA SER A 23 12.35 -9.05 1.43
C SER A 23 11.12 -9.66 2.11
N LEU A 24 9.96 -9.71 1.41
CA LEU A 24 8.73 -10.29 1.93
C LEU A 24 8.82 -11.82 2.07
N GLU A 25 9.49 -12.52 1.16
CA GLU A 25 9.77 -13.96 1.30
C GLU A 25 10.59 -14.24 2.56
N ALA A 26 11.59 -13.40 2.85
CA ALA A 26 12.36 -13.50 4.09
C ALA A 26 11.51 -13.27 5.34
N LEU A 27 10.43 -12.48 5.23
CA LEU A 27 9.49 -12.18 6.31
C LEU A 27 8.25 -13.10 6.35
N GLN A 28 8.10 -14.06 5.42
CA GLN A 28 6.90 -14.90 5.28
C GLN A 28 6.52 -15.67 6.56
N HIS A 29 7.49 -16.01 7.40
CA HIS A 29 7.25 -16.67 8.68
C HIS A 29 6.44 -15.81 9.66
N ARG A 30 6.37 -14.48 9.45
CA ARG A 30 5.61 -13.54 10.28
C ARG A 30 4.12 -13.50 9.93
N GLY A 31 3.73 -13.91 8.73
CA GLY A 31 2.33 -13.91 8.30
C GLY A 31 2.13 -14.67 7.00
N LYS A 32 1.03 -15.45 6.92
CA LYS A 32 0.70 -16.29 5.77
C LYS A 32 -0.69 -16.04 5.22
N ASP A 33 -1.45 -15.11 5.81
CA ASP A 33 -2.88 -14.93 5.51
C ASP A 33 -3.10 -14.07 4.26
N SER A 34 -2.29 -13.04 4.07
CA SER A 34 -2.32 -12.22 2.86
C SER A 34 -0.97 -11.54 2.61
N VAL A 35 -0.78 -11.15 1.37
CA VAL A 35 0.37 -10.40 0.87
C VAL A 35 -0.13 -9.19 0.09
N GLY A 36 0.60 -8.09 0.15
CA GLY A 36 0.37 -7.00 -0.77
C GLY A 36 1.54 -6.04 -0.83
N VAL A 37 1.58 -5.32 -1.92
CA VAL A 37 2.62 -4.34 -2.24
C VAL A 37 2.02 -3.10 -2.88
N ALA A 38 2.69 -1.97 -2.70
CA ALA A 38 2.52 -0.78 -3.53
C ALA A 38 3.87 -0.43 -4.14
N VAL A 39 3.94 -0.33 -5.48
CA VAL A 39 5.14 0.07 -6.23
C VAL A 39 4.86 1.40 -6.90
N TYR A 40 5.77 2.35 -6.73
CA TYR A 40 5.60 3.72 -7.18
C TYR A 40 6.43 4.02 -8.43
N ASN A 41 5.83 4.84 -9.31
CA ASN A 41 6.45 5.25 -10.56
C ASN A 41 6.91 4.06 -11.43
N ALA A 42 6.13 2.98 -11.36
CA ALA A 42 6.38 1.74 -12.09
C ALA A 42 5.95 1.90 -13.55
N GLY A 43 6.90 2.27 -14.40
CA GLY A 43 6.69 2.35 -15.84
C GLY A 43 6.03 3.65 -16.30
N TYR A 44 5.79 3.70 -17.62
CA TYR A 44 5.18 4.85 -18.29
C TYR A 44 3.67 4.83 -18.01
N VAL A 45 3.21 5.70 -17.13
CA VAL A 45 1.78 5.96 -16.97
C VAL A 45 1.47 7.23 -17.77
N GLU A 46 0.51 7.14 -18.68
CA GLU A 46 0.00 8.31 -19.39
C GLU A 46 -0.42 9.39 -18.38
N ARG A 47 -0.18 10.65 -18.69
CA ARG A 47 -0.57 11.77 -17.82
C ARG A 47 -2.06 11.67 -17.54
N ASP A 48 -2.47 11.73 -16.27
CA ASP A 48 -3.84 11.56 -15.79
C ASP A 48 -4.40 10.12 -15.86
N ALA A 49 -3.60 9.11 -16.20
CA ALA A 49 -4.03 7.72 -16.13
C ALA A 49 -4.18 7.25 -14.67
N ILE A 50 -5.18 6.43 -14.44
CA ILE A 50 -5.48 5.75 -13.19
C ILE A 50 -5.40 4.26 -13.45
N LYS A 51 -4.78 3.52 -12.56
CA LYS A 51 -4.86 2.07 -12.51
C LYS A 51 -5.88 1.68 -11.45
N LEU A 52 -6.94 1.01 -11.88
CA LEU A 52 -8.01 0.50 -11.03
C LEU A 52 -7.96 -1.02 -11.02
N HIS A 53 -7.86 -1.62 -9.85
CA HIS A 53 -8.02 -3.06 -9.67
C HIS A 53 -9.37 -3.35 -9.03
N VAL A 54 -10.11 -4.29 -9.62
CA VAL A 54 -11.47 -4.66 -9.17
C VAL A 54 -11.62 -6.17 -9.07
N LEU A 55 -12.44 -6.60 -8.13
CA LEU A 55 -13.04 -7.94 -8.15
C LEU A 55 -14.36 -7.85 -8.90
N THR A 56 -14.43 -8.44 -10.08
CA THR A 56 -15.65 -8.47 -10.90
C THR A 56 -16.34 -9.82 -10.76
N LYS A 57 -17.64 -9.85 -10.48
CA LYS A 57 -18.43 -11.08 -10.47
C LYS A 57 -18.41 -11.76 -11.83
N ASP A 58 -18.22 -13.07 -11.86
CA ASP A 58 -18.29 -13.87 -13.08
C ASP A 58 -19.75 -14.10 -13.49
N VAL A 59 -20.38 -13.06 -14.00
CA VAL A 59 -21.75 -13.09 -14.50
C VAL A 59 -21.85 -12.35 -15.83
N VAL A 60 -22.74 -12.81 -16.70
CA VAL A 60 -22.96 -12.19 -18.00
C VAL A 60 -23.31 -10.71 -17.85
N GLY A 61 -22.60 -9.85 -18.60
CA GLY A 61 -22.79 -8.40 -18.58
C GLY A 61 -22.09 -7.64 -17.46
N ALA A 62 -21.31 -8.29 -16.58
CA ALA A 62 -20.58 -7.62 -15.50
C ALA A 62 -19.62 -6.54 -16.05
N LEU A 63 -18.79 -6.90 -17.02
CA LEU A 63 -17.87 -5.94 -17.64
C LEU A 63 -18.60 -4.77 -18.30
N SER A 64 -19.74 -5.03 -18.96
CA SER A 64 -20.57 -3.97 -19.56
C SER A 64 -21.07 -2.98 -18.51
N LYS A 65 -21.52 -3.46 -17.33
CA LYS A 65 -21.94 -2.58 -16.23
C LYS A 65 -20.79 -1.72 -15.71
N VAL A 66 -19.63 -2.33 -15.48
CA VAL A 66 -18.43 -1.63 -15.00
C VAL A 66 -17.99 -0.56 -16.02
N SER A 67 -17.87 -0.92 -17.30
CA SER A 67 -17.47 0.04 -18.33
C SER A 67 -18.47 1.18 -18.51
N THR A 68 -19.78 0.90 -18.42
CA THR A 68 -20.84 1.92 -18.47
C THR A 68 -20.73 2.86 -17.25
N ALA A 69 -20.48 2.32 -16.06
CA ALA A 69 -20.31 3.13 -14.85
C ALA A 69 -19.09 4.07 -14.97
N ILE A 70 -17.96 3.57 -15.46
CA ILE A 70 -16.76 4.39 -15.71
C ILE A 70 -17.06 5.47 -16.74
N ALA A 71 -17.73 5.14 -17.84
CA ALA A 71 -18.09 6.11 -18.88
C ALA A 71 -19.08 7.18 -18.36
N SER A 72 -20.00 6.83 -17.46
CA SER A 72 -20.99 7.76 -16.89
C SER A 72 -20.36 8.89 -16.08
N VAL A 73 -19.17 8.66 -15.53
CA VAL A 73 -18.38 9.68 -14.83
C VAL A 73 -17.28 10.30 -15.71
N HIS A 74 -17.36 10.10 -17.03
CA HIS A 74 -16.39 10.59 -18.02
C HIS A 74 -15.00 9.98 -17.91
N GLY A 75 -14.89 8.74 -17.40
CA GLY A 75 -13.66 7.95 -17.45
C GLY A 75 -13.45 7.33 -18.82
N ASP A 76 -12.27 7.52 -19.40
CA ASP A 76 -11.89 6.97 -20.71
C ASP A 76 -10.99 5.74 -20.51
N ILE A 77 -11.56 4.56 -20.75
CA ILE A 77 -10.86 3.29 -20.58
C ILE A 77 -9.83 3.11 -21.69
N ARG A 78 -8.57 2.96 -21.34
CA ARG A 78 -7.43 2.73 -22.25
C ARG A 78 -7.10 1.27 -22.42
N ASN A 79 -7.16 0.53 -21.30
CA ASN A 79 -6.82 -0.89 -21.28
C ASN A 79 -7.64 -1.62 -20.22
N ILE A 80 -8.01 -2.86 -20.53
CA ILE A 80 -8.58 -3.80 -19.56
C ILE A 80 -7.79 -5.09 -19.67
N THR A 81 -7.20 -5.50 -18.57
CA THR A 81 -6.59 -6.82 -18.44
C THR A 81 -7.52 -7.66 -17.58
N MET A 82 -8.22 -8.60 -18.23
CA MET A 82 -9.01 -9.60 -17.54
C MET A 82 -8.04 -10.53 -16.81
N GLY A 83 -8.16 -10.56 -15.51
CA GLY A 83 -7.17 -11.18 -14.65
C GLY A 83 -7.49 -12.61 -14.28
N LEU A 84 -7.04 -12.97 -13.09
CA LEU A 84 -7.16 -14.30 -12.52
C LEU A 84 -8.61 -14.60 -12.14
N TYR A 85 -9.15 -15.71 -12.64
CA TYR A 85 -10.38 -16.28 -12.10
C TYR A 85 -10.13 -16.80 -10.68
N LEU A 86 -10.85 -16.25 -9.72
CA LEU A 86 -10.79 -16.66 -8.34
C LEU A 86 -11.82 -17.78 -8.08
N LYS A 87 -11.50 -18.68 -7.16
CA LYS A 87 -12.36 -19.82 -6.79
C LYS A 87 -13.75 -19.42 -6.30
N GLU A 88 -13.97 -18.14 -5.98
CA GLU A 88 -15.19 -17.59 -5.38
C GLU A 88 -16.16 -17.00 -6.41
N GLY A 89 -15.96 -17.25 -7.72
CA GLY A 89 -16.83 -16.70 -8.78
C GLY A 89 -16.58 -15.22 -9.07
N TYR A 90 -15.35 -14.77 -8.87
CA TYR A 90 -14.87 -13.43 -9.21
C TYR A 90 -13.65 -13.52 -10.13
N SER A 91 -13.46 -12.49 -10.96
CA SER A 91 -12.19 -12.20 -11.62
C SER A 91 -11.50 -11.02 -10.96
N TYR A 92 -10.17 -11.06 -10.87
CA TYR A 92 -9.35 -9.92 -10.46
C TYR A 92 -8.91 -9.18 -11.71
N ASP A 93 -9.52 -8.04 -12.00
CA ASP A 93 -9.33 -7.31 -13.24
C ASP A 93 -8.56 -6.00 -12.99
N SER A 94 -7.72 -5.63 -13.96
CA SER A 94 -6.99 -4.36 -13.97
C SER A 94 -7.49 -3.48 -15.12
N ILE A 95 -7.94 -2.27 -14.79
CA ILE A 95 -8.49 -1.31 -15.74
C ILE A 95 -7.63 -0.05 -15.70
N GLU A 96 -7.15 0.39 -16.86
CA GLU A 96 -6.44 1.65 -17.03
C GLU A 96 -7.39 2.69 -17.60
N ILE A 97 -7.51 3.83 -16.90
CA ILE A 97 -8.53 4.83 -17.17
C ILE A 97 -7.86 6.19 -17.19
N VAL A 98 -8.05 6.98 -18.25
CA VAL A 98 -7.73 8.42 -18.23
C VAL A 98 -8.91 9.14 -17.59
N TYR A 99 -8.65 9.76 -16.44
CA TYR A 99 -9.71 10.37 -15.63
C TYR A 99 -9.20 11.57 -14.84
N LYS A 100 -9.92 12.70 -14.94
CA LYS A 100 -9.59 13.98 -14.30
C LYS A 100 -10.52 14.36 -13.15
N GLY A 101 -11.56 13.58 -12.91
CA GLY A 101 -12.53 13.82 -11.84
C GLY A 101 -12.04 13.36 -10.45
N SER A 102 -12.94 13.45 -9.48
CA SER A 102 -12.72 12.96 -8.12
C SER A 102 -12.58 11.43 -8.12
N ILE A 103 -11.54 10.93 -7.47
CA ILE A 103 -11.30 9.48 -7.31
C ILE A 103 -12.46 8.82 -6.60
N LYS A 104 -12.99 9.47 -5.56
CA LYS A 104 -14.18 8.98 -4.86
C LYS A 104 -15.36 8.79 -5.79
N HIS A 105 -15.62 9.74 -6.69
CA HIS A 105 -16.73 9.64 -7.64
C HIS A 105 -16.57 8.44 -8.59
N LEU A 106 -15.34 8.17 -9.05
CA LEU A 106 -15.04 6.97 -9.83
C LEU A 106 -15.23 5.69 -9.01
N TYR A 107 -14.74 5.69 -7.78
CA TYR A 107 -14.91 4.58 -6.82
C TYR A 107 -16.41 4.27 -6.61
N ASP A 108 -17.20 5.28 -6.24
CA ASP A 108 -18.64 5.14 -6.00
C ASP A 108 -19.41 4.65 -7.23
N ALA A 109 -19.05 5.15 -8.43
CA ALA A 109 -19.66 4.71 -9.67
C ALA A 109 -19.43 3.21 -9.93
N VAL A 110 -18.22 2.73 -9.71
CA VAL A 110 -17.89 1.29 -9.90
C VAL A 110 -18.56 0.43 -8.84
N GLU A 111 -18.49 0.79 -7.56
CA GLU A 111 -19.11 0.06 -6.45
C GLU A 111 -20.65 -0.02 -6.60
N SER A 112 -21.30 1.07 -7.07
CA SER A 112 -22.75 1.14 -7.27
C SER A 112 -23.28 0.14 -8.31
N THR A 113 -22.41 -0.42 -9.17
CA THR A 113 -22.81 -1.46 -10.13
C THR A 113 -23.29 -2.75 -9.47
N GLY A 114 -22.85 -3.01 -8.22
CA GLY A 114 -23.13 -4.23 -7.46
C GLY A 114 -22.50 -5.51 -8.05
N VAL A 115 -21.78 -5.41 -9.15
CA VAL A 115 -21.06 -6.52 -9.81
C VAL A 115 -19.55 -6.42 -9.71
N ALA A 116 -19.02 -5.29 -9.27
CA ALA A 116 -17.61 -5.10 -9.04
C ALA A 116 -17.35 -4.51 -7.66
N LYS A 117 -16.19 -4.83 -7.07
CA LYS A 117 -15.67 -4.24 -5.85
C LYS A 117 -14.25 -3.73 -6.10
N VAL A 118 -13.99 -2.50 -5.71
CA VAL A 118 -12.67 -1.88 -5.91
C VAL A 118 -11.68 -2.43 -4.89
N VAL A 119 -10.59 -3.02 -5.37
CA VAL A 119 -9.49 -3.52 -4.54
C VAL A 119 -8.47 -2.42 -4.28
N SER A 120 -8.11 -1.67 -5.32
CA SER A 120 -7.18 -0.55 -5.23
C SER A 120 -7.35 0.40 -6.42
N ILE A 121 -6.92 1.64 -6.22
CA ILE A 121 -6.95 2.70 -7.22
C ILE A 121 -5.71 3.57 -7.04
N GLY A 122 -5.00 3.94 -8.10
CA GLY A 122 -3.80 4.77 -8.01
C GLY A 122 -3.43 5.43 -9.32
N ARG A 123 -2.76 6.59 -9.23
CA ARG A 123 -2.17 7.28 -10.39
C ARG A 123 -0.70 6.94 -10.55
N ARG A 124 0.05 6.97 -9.46
CA ARG A 124 1.49 6.70 -9.40
C ARG A 124 1.83 5.45 -8.59
N ALA A 125 0.90 4.99 -7.74
CA ALA A 125 0.99 3.76 -6.99
C ALA A 125 0.32 2.61 -7.74
N LEU A 126 1.05 1.53 -8.02
CA LEU A 126 0.50 0.24 -8.42
C LEU A 126 0.36 -0.62 -7.17
N ILE A 127 -0.89 -0.86 -6.75
CA ILE A 127 -1.20 -1.57 -5.52
C ILE A 127 -1.79 -2.93 -5.88
N TYR A 128 -1.08 -3.99 -5.50
CA TYR A 128 -1.54 -5.38 -5.60
C TYR A 128 -1.64 -5.99 -4.22
N LYS A 129 -2.70 -6.71 -3.94
CA LYS A 129 -2.89 -7.42 -2.68
C LYS A 129 -3.76 -8.66 -2.88
N TYR A 130 -3.47 -9.74 -2.14
CA TYR A 130 -4.20 -10.99 -2.25
C TYR A 130 -4.03 -11.86 -0.99
N THR A 131 -4.98 -12.77 -0.77
CA THR A 131 -4.96 -13.74 0.35
C THR A 131 -4.19 -14.98 -0.06
N THR A 132 -2.87 -14.93 0.05
CA THR A 132 -1.98 -16.01 -0.37
C THR A 132 -0.57 -15.83 0.21
N THR A 133 0.36 -16.73 -0.14
CA THR A 133 1.79 -16.63 0.19
C THR A 133 2.55 -15.73 -0.78
N VAL A 134 3.74 -15.21 -0.38
CA VAL A 134 4.56 -14.34 -1.25
C VAL A 134 4.93 -15.01 -2.56
N ARG A 135 5.28 -16.30 -2.54
CA ARG A 135 5.65 -17.04 -3.75
C ARG A 135 4.48 -17.15 -4.73
N GLU A 136 3.29 -17.52 -4.23
CA GLU A 136 2.09 -17.62 -5.06
C GLU A 136 1.67 -16.24 -5.58
N PHE A 137 1.71 -15.22 -4.72
CA PHE A 137 1.44 -13.83 -5.08
C PHE A 137 2.32 -13.36 -6.24
N ASN A 138 3.62 -13.60 -6.15
CA ASN A 138 4.55 -13.27 -7.23
C ASN A 138 4.32 -14.10 -8.49
N GLY A 139 3.95 -15.37 -8.35
CA GLY A 139 3.57 -16.24 -9.48
C GLY A 139 2.33 -15.73 -10.22
N ILE A 140 1.37 -15.14 -9.50
CA ILE A 140 0.13 -14.61 -10.05
C ILE A 140 0.35 -13.25 -10.74
N PHE A 141 1.00 -12.31 -10.05
CA PHE A 141 1.05 -10.91 -10.46
C PHE A 141 2.40 -10.48 -11.06
N ASN A 142 3.42 -11.36 -11.05
CA ASN A 142 4.78 -11.09 -11.52
C ASN A 142 5.37 -9.78 -10.95
N ILE A 143 5.15 -9.56 -9.66
CA ILE A 143 5.59 -8.33 -8.97
C ILE A 143 7.11 -8.13 -9.08
N SER A 144 7.90 -9.22 -9.02
CA SER A 144 9.37 -9.16 -9.16
C SER A 144 9.83 -8.55 -10.49
N GLY A 145 8.99 -8.53 -11.52
CA GLY A 145 9.26 -7.85 -12.78
C GLY A 145 9.07 -6.33 -12.75
N PHE A 146 8.51 -5.78 -11.69
CA PHE A 146 8.18 -4.34 -11.63
C PHE A 146 9.41 -3.51 -11.31
N GLN A 147 9.67 -2.57 -12.20
CA GLN A 147 10.61 -1.48 -11.97
C GLN A 147 9.87 -0.30 -11.33
N GLY A 148 10.57 0.55 -10.59
CA GLY A 148 9.96 1.72 -9.98
C GLY A 148 10.96 2.53 -9.18
N SER A 149 10.48 3.60 -8.55
CA SER A 149 11.32 4.44 -7.70
C SER A 149 11.41 3.93 -6.27
N HIS A 150 10.30 3.48 -5.73
CA HIS A 150 10.18 2.97 -4.38
C HIS A 150 8.90 2.13 -4.22
N GLY A 151 8.77 1.48 -3.09
CA GLY A 151 7.57 0.72 -2.77
C GLY A 151 7.54 0.25 -1.32
N ILE A 152 6.35 -0.21 -0.93
CA ILE A 152 6.11 -0.80 0.38
C ILE A 152 5.41 -2.14 0.25
N GLY A 153 5.60 -3.03 1.21
CA GLY A 153 5.03 -4.37 1.16
C GLY A 153 4.73 -4.94 2.54
N HIS A 154 3.83 -5.92 2.56
CA HIS A 154 3.30 -6.51 3.77
C HIS A 154 3.04 -8.00 3.63
N VAL A 155 3.37 -8.77 4.68
CA VAL A 155 2.84 -10.13 4.92
C VAL A 155 2.03 -10.11 6.20
N ARG A 156 0.77 -10.55 6.13
CA ARG A 156 -0.20 -10.43 7.20
C ARG A 156 -0.33 -11.70 8.02
N PHE A 157 -0.37 -11.50 9.33
CA PHE A 157 -0.92 -12.45 10.29
C PHE A 157 -2.16 -11.79 10.92
N SER A 158 -3.32 -12.29 10.58
CA SER A 158 -4.61 -11.78 11.07
C SER A 158 -4.82 -12.13 12.54
N THR A 159 -5.33 -11.19 13.31
CA THR A 159 -5.68 -11.41 14.74
C THR A 159 -7.17 -11.23 14.99
N GLU A 160 -7.74 -10.11 14.59
CA GLU A 160 -9.12 -9.73 14.94
C GLU A 160 -9.97 -9.42 13.70
N SER A 161 -9.40 -8.90 12.63
CA SER A 161 -10.11 -8.56 11.40
C SER A 161 -10.14 -9.71 10.40
N GLY A 162 -11.12 -9.71 9.48
CA GLY A 162 -11.34 -10.73 8.46
C GLY A 162 -10.09 -11.06 7.63
N VAL A 163 -10.03 -12.29 7.10
CA VAL A 163 -9.00 -12.73 6.15
C VAL A 163 -9.61 -12.67 4.76
N ASP A 164 -9.58 -11.49 4.18
CA ASP A 164 -10.00 -11.23 2.80
C ASP A 164 -9.09 -10.18 2.16
N ILE A 165 -9.31 -9.94 0.87
CA ILE A 165 -8.49 -9.02 0.08
C ILE A 165 -8.65 -7.56 0.51
N PHE A 166 -9.81 -7.16 1.05
CA PHE A 166 -10.08 -5.78 1.45
C PHE A 166 -9.38 -5.42 2.76
N HIS A 167 -9.19 -6.41 3.63
CA HIS A 167 -8.41 -6.28 4.87
C HIS A 167 -6.92 -6.56 4.68
N ALA A 168 -6.47 -6.85 3.46
CA ALA A 168 -5.04 -6.98 3.15
C ALA A 168 -4.40 -5.60 2.97
N HIS A 169 -3.15 -5.45 3.42
CA HIS A 169 -2.32 -4.27 3.18
C HIS A 169 -1.72 -4.28 1.76
N PRO A 170 -1.33 -3.12 1.21
CA PRO A 170 -1.39 -1.77 1.80
C PRO A 170 -2.83 -1.22 1.87
N PHE A 171 -3.09 -0.37 2.89
CA PHE A 171 -4.24 0.52 2.89
C PHE A 171 -3.88 1.83 2.18
N GLN A 172 -4.87 2.50 1.61
CA GLN A 172 -4.71 3.75 0.88
C GLN A 172 -5.76 4.78 1.32
N ASP A 173 -5.44 6.06 1.16
CA ASP A 173 -6.41 7.13 1.32
C ASP A 173 -7.24 7.29 0.05
N LEU A 174 -8.58 7.35 0.15
CA LEU A 174 -9.44 7.40 -1.04
C LEU A 174 -9.35 8.75 -1.77
N GLU A 175 -9.20 9.87 -1.04
CA GLU A 175 -9.06 11.20 -1.64
C GLU A 175 -7.67 11.41 -2.27
N ASN A 176 -6.64 10.78 -1.67
CA ASN A 176 -5.24 10.82 -2.13
C ASN A 176 -4.72 9.39 -2.33
N PRO A 177 -5.16 8.67 -3.37
CA PRO A 177 -4.99 7.21 -3.49
C PRO A 177 -3.53 6.77 -3.61
N ASP A 178 -2.63 7.68 -3.93
CA ASP A 178 -1.20 7.42 -3.95
C ASP A 178 -0.52 7.61 -2.57
N ILE A 179 -1.28 7.84 -1.49
CA ILE A 179 -0.79 7.73 -0.12
C ILE A 179 -1.20 6.35 0.40
N THR A 180 -0.20 5.51 0.70
CA THR A 180 -0.43 4.13 1.14
C THR A 180 0.36 3.78 2.39
N VAL A 181 -0.15 2.85 3.20
CA VAL A 181 0.47 2.41 4.45
C VAL A 181 0.52 0.90 4.59
N VAL A 182 1.61 0.41 5.19
CA VAL A 182 1.73 -0.94 5.75
C VAL A 182 2.04 -0.82 7.24
N HIS A 183 1.37 -1.62 8.06
CA HIS A 183 1.38 -1.49 9.51
C HIS A 183 1.58 -2.85 10.19
N ASN A 184 2.31 -2.85 11.29
CA ASN A 184 2.45 -3.96 12.20
C ASN A 184 2.20 -3.47 13.63
N GLY A 185 1.11 -3.90 14.23
CA GLY A 185 0.74 -3.49 15.57
C GLY A 185 -0.76 -3.38 15.78
N GLN A 186 -1.14 -2.53 16.72
CA GLN A 186 -2.54 -2.19 17.04
C GLN A 186 -2.62 -0.74 17.52
N ILE A 187 -3.63 -0.01 17.03
CA ILE A 187 -3.95 1.35 17.48
C ILE A 187 -5.09 1.27 18.51
N THR A 188 -4.74 1.39 19.78
CA THR A 188 -5.69 1.17 20.88
C THR A 188 -6.76 2.25 21.03
N ASN A 189 -6.48 3.47 20.57
CA ASN A 189 -7.45 4.58 20.56
C ASN A 189 -8.16 4.74 19.21
N TYR A 190 -8.25 3.64 18.42
CA TYR A 190 -8.81 3.59 17.07
C TYR A 190 -10.19 4.24 16.97
N TRP A 191 -11.16 3.79 17.76
CA TRP A 191 -12.55 4.27 17.66
C TRP A 191 -12.71 5.76 17.95
N LYS A 192 -11.92 6.26 18.90
CA LYS A 192 -11.90 7.69 19.22
C LYS A 192 -11.41 8.53 18.05
N LEU A 193 -10.29 8.12 17.45
CA LEU A 193 -9.68 8.87 16.34
C LEU A 193 -10.49 8.70 15.04
N ARG A 194 -11.05 7.54 14.80
CA ARG A 194 -11.96 7.29 13.68
C ARG A 194 -13.14 8.26 13.74
N SER A 195 -13.86 8.33 14.86
CA SER A 195 -14.99 9.24 15.01
C SER A 195 -14.60 10.71 14.79
N LEU A 196 -13.40 11.13 15.25
CA LEU A 196 -12.90 12.48 15.00
C LEU A 196 -12.63 12.76 13.51
N LEU A 197 -12.13 11.78 12.76
CA LEU A 197 -11.89 11.92 11.32
C LEU A 197 -13.21 11.87 10.53
N GLU A 198 -14.15 11.01 10.91
CA GLU A 198 -15.48 10.94 10.30
C GLU A 198 -16.24 12.26 10.47
N MET A 199 -16.17 12.92 11.64
CA MET A 199 -16.71 14.28 11.84
C MET A 199 -16.05 15.36 10.97
N LYS A 200 -14.87 15.07 10.39
CA LYS A 200 -14.16 15.93 9.44
C LYS A 200 -14.40 15.56 7.98
N GLY A 201 -15.30 14.60 7.74
CA GLY A 201 -15.70 14.15 6.42
C GLY A 201 -14.81 13.04 5.84
N VAL A 202 -13.93 12.43 6.64
CA VAL A 202 -13.14 11.26 6.18
C VAL A 202 -14.03 10.03 6.20
N GLU A 203 -14.06 9.29 5.10
CA GLU A 203 -14.78 8.02 4.98
C GLU A 203 -13.84 6.83 5.16
N PHE A 204 -14.29 5.83 5.88
CA PHE A 204 -13.60 4.57 6.09
C PHE A 204 -14.29 3.45 5.32
N LEU A 205 -13.52 2.63 4.61
CA LEU A 205 -14.01 1.49 3.84
C LEU A 205 -14.02 0.20 4.66
N THR A 206 -13.17 0.14 5.71
CA THR A 206 -13.06 -1.01 6.61
C THR A 206 -13.08 -0.56 8.06
N ASP A 207 -13.04 -1.51 8.96
CA ASP A 207 -12.84 -1.30 10.40
C ASP A 207 -11.40 -1.66 10.86
N ASN A 208 -10.46 -1.67 9.91
CA ASN A 208 -9.05 -1.94 10.20
C ASN A 208 -8.34 -0.68 10.71
N ASP A 209 -7.60 -0.81 11.80
CA ASP A 209 -6.86 0.29 12.42
C ASP A 209 -5.74 0.86 11.53
N SER A 210 -5.25 0.07 10.58
CA SER A 210 -4.25 0.52 9.62
C SER A 210 -4.80 1.54 8.62
N GLU A 211 -6.09 1.45 8.28
CA GLU A 211 -6.77 2.44 7.46
C GLU A 211 -6.83 3.81 8.17
N LEU A 212 -7.01 3.81 9.50
CA LEU A 212 -6.94 5.02 10.31
C LEU A 212 -5.61 5.77 10.15
N ILE A 213 -4.50 5.03 10.11
CA ILE A 213 -3.16 5.64 10.01
C ILE A 213 -3.02 6.43 8.69
N VAL A 214 -3.39 5.83 7.56
CA VAL A 214 -3.25 6.49 6.26
C VAL A 214 -4.17 7.70 6.16
N HIS A 215 -5.42 7.60 6.60
CA HIS A 215 -6.36 8.71 6.61
C HIS A 215 -5.91 9.86 7.54
N TYR A 216 -5.38 9.52 8.72
CA TYR A 216 -4.86 10.53 9.64
C TYR A 216 -3.71 11.33 9.01
N VAL A 217 -2.74 10.63 8.42
CA VAL A 217 -1.58 11.28 7.79
C VAL A 217 -2.02 12.09 6.55
N ALA A 218 -2.85 11.51 5.68
CA ALA A 218 -3.38 12.20 4.49
C ALA A 218 -4.17 13.46 4.89
N TYR A 219 -5.01 13.38 5.92
CA TYR A 219 -5.73 14.54 6.45
C TYR A 219 -4.77 15.64 6.95
N LYS A 220 -3.71 15.28 7.69
CA LYS A 220 -2.72 16.27 8.14
C LYS A 220 -1.96 16.90 6.98
N MET A 221 -1.59 16.10 5.98
CA MET A 221 -0.94 16.61 4.77
C MET A 221 -1.86 17.54 3.96
N SER A 222 -3.16 17.26 3.87
CA SER A 222 -4.14 18.16 3.23
C SER A 222 -4.29 19.52 3.94
N LYS A 223 -3.88 19.60 5.21
CA LYS A 223 -3.80 20.86 5.98
C LYS A 223 -2.44 21.56 5.86
N GLY A 224 -1.59 21.10 4.95
CA GLY A 224 -0.30 21.74 4.63
C GLY A 224 0.90 21.22 5.40
N LEU A 225 0.79 20.14 6.20
CA LEU A 225 1.94 19.54 6.84
C LEU A 225 2.75 18.74 5.82
N SER A 226 4.08 18.76 5.94
CA SER A 226 4.95 17.80 5.24
C SER A 226 4.70 16.38 5.78
N LEU A 227 5.08 15.35 5.02
CA LEU A 227 4.99 13.96 5.47
C LEU A 227 5.69 13.78 6.82
N GLU A 228 6.91 14.31 6.98
CA GLU A 228 7.66 14.21 8.23
C GLU A 228 6.92 14.84 9.42
N ALA A 229 6.33 16.03 9.23
CA ALA A 229 5.57 16.71 10.28
C ALA A 229 4.28 15.95 10.63
N ALA A 230 3.58 15.40 9.61
CA ALA A 230 2.39 14.59 9.81
C ALA A 230 2.69 13.27 10.56
N LEU A 231 3.83 12.64 10.29
CA LEU A 231 4.27 11.44 11.00
C LEU A 231 4.65 11.73 12.45
N LYS A 232 5.38 12.82 12.71
CA LYS A 232 5.71 13.26 14.07
C LYS A 232 4.44 13.58 14.89
N ASP A 233 3.45 14.20 14.27
CA ASP A 233 2.15 14.44 14.88
C ASP A 233 1.40 13.12 15.14
N ALA A 234 1.40 12.18 14.18
CA ALA A 234 0.77 10.88 14.32
C ALA A 234 1.33 10.08 15.50
N ILE A 235 2.65 10.01 15.68
CA ILE A 235 3.29 9.31 16.83
C ILE A 235 2.80 9.87 18.17
N ASN A 236 2.51 11.17 18.26
CA ASN A 236 2.05 11.79 19.50
C ASN A 236 0.57 11.52 19.78
N VAL A 237 -0.23 11.20 18.77
CA VAL A 237 -1.69 11.04 18.86
C VAL A 237 -2.11 9.58 18.85
N LEU A 238 -1.44 8.74 18.08
CA LEU A 238 -1.71 7.30 18.03
C LEU A 238 -1.22 6.63 19.33
N GLU A 239 -2.06 5.76 19.88
CA GLU A 239 -1.77 4.99 21.09
C GLU A 239 -1.68 3.50 20.76
N GLY A 240 -0.81 2.78 21.46
CA GLY A 240 -0.60 1.34 21.30
C GLY A 240 0.77 0.97 20.75
N PRO A 241 1.05 -0.33 20.61
CA PRO A 241 2.29 -0.85 20.05
C PRO A 241 2.19 -0.87 18.53
N PHE A 242 2.91 -0.01 17.82
CA PHE A 242 2.88 0.04 16.36
C PHE A 242 4.23 0.35 15.72
N ALA A 243 4.40 -0.15 14.51
CA ALA A 243 5.38 0.31 13.55
C ALA A 243 4.70 0.36 12.17
N PHE A 244 4.91 1.41 11.41
CA PHE A 244 4.34 1.51 10.07
C PHE A 244 5.30 2.17 9.09
N ILE A 245 5.08 1.87 7.82
CA ILE A 245 5.75 2.49 6.69
C ILE A 245 4.67 3.06 5.79
N ILE A 246 4.78 4.34 5.49
CA ILE A 246 3.87 5.06 4.60
C ILE A 246 4.63 5.49 3.35
N ALA A 247 3.98 5.44 2.20
CA ALA A 247 4.55 5.92 0.95
C ALA A 247 3.61 6.92 0.29
N THR A 248 4.21 7.91 -0.33
CA THR A 248 3.58 8.91 -1.20
C THR A 248 4.25 8.85 -2.57
N PRO A 249 3.79 9.60 -3.58
CA PRO A 249 4.45 9.61 -4.89
C PRO A 249 5.96 9.88 -4.91
N ASP A 250 6.49 10.61 -3.93
CA ASP A 250 7.88 11.07 -3.92
C ASP A 250 8.64 10.73 -2.62
N GLU A 251 7.98 10.13 -1.61
CA GLU A 251 8.58 9.91 -0.31
C GLU A 251 8.18 8.56 0.31
N ILE A 252 9.06 8.01 1.15
CA ILE A 252 8.75 6.96 2.12
C ILE A 252 9.00 7.51 3.52
N GLY A 253 7.99 7.38 4.39
CA GLY A 253 8.09 7.67 5.81
C GLY A 253 8.03 6.39 6.65
N VAL A 254 8.88 6.31 7.65
CA VAL A 254 9.00 5.17 8.58
C VAL A 254 8.81 5.69 9.99
N ALA A 255 7.97 5.04 10.78
CA ALA A 255 7.67 5.45 12.13
C ALA A 255 7.41 4.27 13.07
N CYS A 256 7.76 4.41 14.34
CA CYS A 256 7.40 3.47 15.39
C CYS A 256 6.83 4.20 16.62
N ASP A 257 6.12 3.44 17.45
CA ASP A 257 5.51 3.94 18.68
C ASP A 257 6.56 4.50 19.68
N ARG A 258 6.09 5.32 20.61
CA ARG A 258 6.94 6.00 21.61
C ARG A 258 7.66 5.06 22.58
N LEU A 259 7.27 3.80 22.63
CA LEU A 259 7.92 2.77 23.45
C LEU A 259 8.82 1.84 22.63
N GLY A 260 8.71 1.89 21.27
CA GLY A 260 9.48 1.04 20.36
C GLY A 260 9.14 -0.44 20.49
N LEU A 261 7.86 -0.75 20.77
CA LEU A 261 7.42 -2.13 21.03
C LEU A 261 7.34 -2.99 19.75
N ARG A 262 7.28 -2.34 18.59
CA ARG A 262 7.35 -3.01 17.29
C ARG A 262 8.65 -2.64 16.59
N PRO A 263 9.58 -3.60 16.44
CA PRO A 263 10.90 -3.29 15.88
C PRO A 263 10.81 -2.96 14.39
N LEU A 264 11.60 -1.97 13.99
CA LEU A 264 11.95 -1.69 12.60
C LEU A 264 13.46 -1.50 12.49
N VAL A 265 14.05 -2.13 11.49
CA VAL A 265 15.45 -1.95 11.12
C VAL A 265 15.51 -1.19 9.82
N ILE A 266 16.33 -0.15 9.78
CA ILE A 266 16.64 0.58 8.55
C ILE A 266 18.05 0.23 8.07
N GLY A 267 18.21 0.13 6.76
CA GLY A 267 19.47 -0.06 6.07
C GLY A 267 19.64 1.00 5.01
N ILE A 268 20.77 1.66 5.01
CA ILE A 268 21.13 2.70 4.04
C ILE A 268 22.35 2.26 3.27
N SER A 269 22.25 2.17 1.96
CA SER A 269 23.36 1.96 1.03
C SER A 269 23.37 3.05 -0.04
N ASP A 270 24.38 3.03 -0.91
CA ASP A 270 24.50 4.00 -2.00
C ASP A 270 23.41 3.81 -3.07
N THR A 271 22.84 2.61 -3.19
CA THR A 271 21.87 2.26 -4.24
C THR A 271 20.45 2.06 -3.74
N ILE A 272 20.28 1.66 -2.47
CA ILE A 272 18.97 1.29 -1.92
C ILE A 272 18.87 1.76 -0.46
N HIS A 273 17.73 2.36 -0.10
CA HIS A 273 17.30 2.52 1.29
C HIS A 273 16.21 1.50 1.61
N VAL A 274 16.29 0.86 2.75
CA VAL A 274 15.34 -0.20 3.18
C VAL A 274 14.92 0.00 4.62
N ALA A 275 13.64 -0.20 4.90
CA ALA A 275 13.11 -0.38 6.25
C ALA A 275 12.35 -1.70 6.32
N ALA A 276 12.54 -2.49 7.37
CA ALA A 276 11.86 -3.77 7.51
C ALA A 276 11.65 -4.16 8.98
N SER A 277 10.68 -5.02 9.23
CA SER A 277 10.41 -5.58 10.56
C SER A 277 11.57 -6.38 11.14
N GLU A 278 12.42 -6.97 10.29
CA GLU A 278 13.56 -7.78 10.70
C GLU A 278 14.76 -7.57 9.78
N GLU A 279 15.94 -7.67 10.35
CA GLU A 279 17.22 -7.54 9.61
C GLU A 279 17.37 -8.58 8.50
N ARG A 280 16.71 -9.74 8.61
CA ARG A 280 16.73 -10.80 7.61
C ARG A 280 16.28 -10.31 6.22
N ALA A 281 15.32 -9.37 6.16
CA ALA A 281 14.89 -8.75 4.91
C ALA A 281 16.01 -7.93 4.24
N LEU A 282 16.87 -7.29 5.03
CA LEU A 282 18.04 -6.56 4.51
C LEU A 282 19.13 -7.54 4.06
N GLN A 283 19.39 -8.59 4.82
CA GLN A 283 20.42 -9.59 4.51
C GLN A 283 20.19 -10.28 3.17
N VAL A 284 18.93 -10.55 2.81
CA VAL A 284 18.62 -11.14 1.48
C VAL A 284 18.95 -10.17 0.35
N LEU A 285 18.74 -8.88 0.54
CA LEU A 285 19.11 -7.87 -0.45
C LEU A 285 20.64 -7.69 -0.54
N GLU A 286 21.35 -7.76 0.59
CA GLU A 286 22.82 -7.76 0.60
C GLU A 286 23.38 -8.94 -0.22
N SER A 287 22.81 -10.13 0.00
CA SER A 287 23.26 -11.35 -0.68
C SER A 287 22.93 -11.35 -2.18
N LYS A 288 21.74 -10.94 -2.58
CA LYS A 288 21.27 -11.04 -3.97
C LYS A 288 21.71 -9.87 -4.85
N TYR A 289 21.80 -8.67 -4.28
CA TYR A 289 22.03 -7.42 -5.04
C TYR A 289 23.33 -6.74 -4.68
N ASN A 290 24.19 -7.39 -3.88
CA ASN A 290 25.46 -6.86 -3.43
C ASN A 290 25.35 -5.46 -2.75
N ALA A 291 24.21 -5.22 -2.11
CA ALA A 291 23.98 -4.01 -1.33
C ALA A 291 24.79 -4.10 -0.02
N LYS A 292 25.43 -2.98 0.37
CA LYS A 292 26.15 -2.89 1.66
C LYS A 292 25.44 -1.90 2.54
N PHE A 293 24.63 -2.38 3.48
CA PHE A 293 23.84 -1.52 4.35
C PHE A 293 24.59 -1.07 5.61
N ARG A 294 24.56 0.22 5.87
CA ARG A 294 24.68 0.74 7.24
C ARG A 294 23.34 0.51 7.92
N LYS A 295 23.31 -0.39 8.88
CA LYS A 295 22.10 -0.83 9.57
C LYS A 295 21.91 -0.07 10.88
N LYS A 296 20.67 0.28 11.18
CA LYS A 296 20.26 0.91 12.43
C LYS A 296 18.87 0.41 12.81
N GLN A 297 18.67 0.03 14.06
CA GLN A 297 17.31 -0.14 14.59
C GLN A 297 16.69 1.23 14.81
N LEU A 298 15.42 1.40 14.41
CA LEU A 298 14.69 2.61 14.67
C LEU A 298 14.47 2.79 16.18
N ASN A 299 14.75 3.98 16.70
CA ASN A 299 14.55 4.27 18.12
C ASN A 299 13.06 4.49 18.43
N SER A 300 12.72 4.38 19.70
CA SER A 300 11.36 4.69 20.20
C SER A 300 10.91 6.08 19.77
N GLY A 301 9.73 6.18 19.15
CA GLY A 301 9.18 7.45 18.66
C GLY A 301 9.96 8.12 17.52
N GLU A 302 10.88 7.41 16.88
CA GLU A 302 11.66 7.95 15.76
C GLU A 302 10.84 7.94 14.47
N VAL A 303 11.00 9.01 13.69
CA VAL A 303 10.53 9.16 12.32
C VAL A 303 11.71 9.33 11.39
N VAL A 304 11.70 8.57 10.29
CA VAL A 304 12.66 8.72 9.19
C VAL A 304 11.88 8.92 7.90
N VAL A 305 12.27 9.89 7.09
CA VAL A 305 11.68 10.14 5.78
C VAL A 305 12.76 10.16 4.72
N TRP A 306 12.57 9.36 3.69
CA TRP A 306 13.38 9.36 2.48
C TRP A 306 12.61 10.03 1.35
N ARG A 307 13.32 10.85 0.57
CA ARG A 307 12.76 11.60 -0.56
C ARG A 307 13.49 11.24 -1.85
N LEU A 308 12.74 11.13 -2.92
CA LEU A 308 13.34 11.01 -4.25
C LEU A 308 14.15 12.28 -4.55
N LYS A 309 15.37 12.10 -5.04
CA LYS A 309 16.14 13.20 -5.60
C LYS A 309 15.45 13.64 -6.90
N ARG A 310 15.06 14.88 -6.98
CA ARG A 310 14.55 15.50 -8.22
C ARG A 310 15.69 15.90 -9.12
#